data_392901f9678facc3e92a11276a8f812a
#
_entry.id   392901f9678facc3e92a11276a8f812a
#
_cell.length_a   1.000
_cell.length_b   1.000
_cell.length_c   1.000
_cell.angle_alpha   90.00
_cell.angle_beta   90.00
_cell.angle_gamma   90.00
#
_symmetry.space_group_name_H-M   'P 1'
#
loop_
_entity.id
_entity.type
_entity.pdbx_description
1 polymer ?
#
loop_
_entity_poly.entity_id
_entity_poly.type
_entity_poly.pdbx_seq_one_letter_code
_entity_poly.pdbx_strand_id
1 'polypeptide(L)'
;MANNLSFFSIHVDDIPRARAFYEGAFGWRFEPWGPPGFYLIHTGDDPNPGILGSMSGRREPVTGTGMIGFECTIAVDDIDETIRKALAHGGRIAMAKFTIPTVGTGCYLFDTEGNHVGAMQYETTPHT
;
A
#
# COMPACT_ATOMS: atom_id res chain seq x y z
N MET A 1 -26.63 0.88 1.75
CA MET A 1 -25.17 0.86 1.57
C MET A 1 -24.64 -0.55 1.63
N ALA A 2 -23.75 -0.94 0.71
CA ALA A 2 -23.07 -2.21 0.80
C ALA A 2 -22.03 -2.12 1.93
N ASN A 3 -21.67 -3.24 2.51
CA ASN A 3 -20.68 -3.28 3.59
C ASN A 3 -19.26 -3.44 2.99
N ASN A 4 -18.87 -2.47 2.18
CA ASN A 4 -17.59 -2.48 1.46
C ASN A 4 -16.52 -1.73 2.23
N LEU A 5 -15.28 -2.05 1.94
CA LEU A 5 -14.18 -1.19 2.40
C LEU A 5 -14.28 0.13 1.65
N SER A 6 -14.30 1.23 2.40
CA SER A 6 -14.45 2.57 1.80
C SER A 6 -13.24 3.46 2.03
N PHE A 7 -12.34 3.08 2.92
CA PHE A 7 -11.23 3.93 3.32
C PHE A 7 -10.15 3.08 3.99
N PHE A 8 -8.89 3.49 3.89
CA PHE A 8 -7.81 2.83 4.62
C PHE A 8 -6.92 3.88 5.28
N SER A 9 -6.14 3.47 6.26
CA SER A 9 -5.21 4.37 6.94
C SER A 9 -3.87 3.68 7.13
N ILE A 10 -2.79 4.41 6.86
CA ILE A 10 -1.43 3.96 7.09
C ILE A 10 -0.85 4.78 8.22
N HIS A 11 -0.32 4.09 9.23
CA HIS A 11 0.32 4.74 10.37
C HIS A 11 1.83 4.55 10.26
N VAL A 12 2.56 5.64 10.37
CA VAL A 12 3.99 5.65 10.06
C VAL A 12 4.77 6.42 11.13
N ASP A 13 6.07 6.15 11.21
CA ASP A 13 6.96 6.86 12.13
C ASP A 13 7.45 8.17 11.52
N ASP A 14 7.75 8.17 10.22
CA ASP A 14 8.32 9.31 9.51
C ASP A 14 7.50 9.56 8.25
N ILE A 15 6.64 10.57 8.31
CA ILE A 15 5.71 10.86 7.22
C ILE A 15 6.43 11.21 5.91
N PRO A 16 7.39 12.14 5.89
CA PRO A 16 8.09 12.45 4.63
C PRO A 16 8.74 11.22 3.99
N ARG A 17 9.35 10.36 4.79
CA ARG A 17 10.00 9.16 4.29
C ARG A 17 9.00 8.17 3.73
N ALA A 18 7.91 7.91 4.45
CA ALA A 18 6.87 7.00 4.01
C ALA A 18 6.18 7.50 2.75
N ARG A 19 5.86 8.81 2.72
CA ARG A 19 5.25 9.44 1.56
C ARG A 19 6.12 9.28 0.33
N ALA A 20 7.43 9.55 0.45
CA ALA A 20 8.35 9.42 -0.67
C ALA A 20 8.38 7.99 -1.21
N PHE A 21 8.28 6.99 -0.32
CA PHE A 21 8.22 5.59 -0.73
C PHE A 21 7.00 5.32 -1.60
N TYR A 22 5.80 5.68 -1.13
CA TYR A 22 4.57 5.38 -1.86
C TYR A 22 4.42 6.22 -3.14
N GLU A 23 4.92 7.45 -3.13
CA GLU A 23 4.96 8.25 -4.35
C GLU A 23 5.89 7.62 -5.39
N GLY A 24 7.07 7.19 -4.96
CA GLY A 24 8.06 6.63 -5.87
C GLY A 24 7.74 5.23 -6.36
N ALA A 25 7.28 4.36 -5.46
CA ALA A 25 7.04 2.95 -5.80
C ALA A 25 5.71 2.75 -6.54
N PHE A 26 4.67 3.50 -6.17
CA PHE A 26 3.32 3.26 -6.67
C PHE A 26 2.68 4.46 -7.35
N GLY A 27 3.30 5.62 -7.29
CA GLY A 27 2.76 6.82 -7.93
C GLY A 27 1.55 7.41 -7.22
N TRP A 28 1.39 7.12 -5.94
CA TRP A 28 0.26 7.66 -5.19
C TRP A 28 0.44 9.16 -4.98
N ARG A 29 -0.68 9.89 -4.89
CA ARG A 29 -0.68 11.33 -4.64
C ARG A 29 -1.12 11.61 -3.23
N PHE A 30 -0.44 12.54 -2.56
CA PHE A 30 -0.70 12.92 -1.18
C PHE A 30 -1.16 14.36 -1.12
N GLU A 31 -2.22 14.59 -0.34
CA GLU A 31 -2.84 15.89 -0.21
C GLU A 31 -2.96 16.23 1.28
N PRO A 32 -2.35 17.34 1.76
CA PRO A 32 -2.53 17.74 3.16
C PRO A 32 -4.01 17.99 3.44
N TRP A 33 -4.48 17.50 4.58
CA TRP A 33 -5.87 17.68 4.96
C TRP A 33 -5.98 17.77 6.48
N GLY A 34 -6.66 18.82 6.99
CA GLY A 34 -6.86 18.97 8.42
C GLY A 34 -5.59 19.33 9.17
N PRO A 35 -5.32 18.74 10.33
CA PRO A 35 -4.18 19.12 11.16
C PRO A 35 -2.84 18.78 10.50
N PRO A 36 -1.75 19.45 10.90
CA PRO A 36 -0.42 19.11 10.40
C PRO A 36 -0.10 17.63 10.60
N GLY A 37 0.57 17.02 9.62
CA GLY A 37 0.97 15.63 9.71
C GLY A 37 -0.12 14.64 9.32
N PHE A 38 -1.19 15.12 8.69
CA PHE A 38 -2.25 14.26 8.17
C PHE A 38 -2.38 14.49 6.68
N TYR A 39 -2.40 13.40 5.91
CA TYR A 39 -2.51 13.46 4.45
C TYR A 39 -3.60 12.52 3.98
N LEU A 40 -4.36 12.96 2.97
CA LEU A 40 -5.19 12.06 2.19
C LEU A 40 -4.34 11.42 1.11
N ILE A 41 -4.64 10.18 0.77
CA ILE A 41 -3.91 9.42 -0.23
C ILE A 41 -4.85 9.08 -1.38
N HIS A 42 -4.49 9.55 -2.58
CA HIS A 42 -5.19 9.20 -3.81
C HIS A 42 -4.39 8.10 -4.49
N THR A 43 -4.93 6.88 -4.47
CA THR A 43 -4.22 5.71 -5.00
C THR A 43 -4.41 5.53 -6.50
N GLY A 44 -5.34 6.27 -7.09
CA GLY A 44 -5.57 6.22 -8.54
C GLY A 44 -6.39 7.40 -8.98
N ASP A 45 -6.61 7.48 -10.28
CA ASP A 45 -7.39 8.52 -10.92
C ASP A 45 -8.47 7.88 -11.79
N ASP A 46 -9.45 8.68 -12.22
CA ASP A 46 -10.46 8.19 -13.14
C ASP A 46 -9.78 7.62 -14.40
N PRO A 47 -10.26 6.51 -14.94
CA PRO A 47 -11.45 5.76 -14.54
C PRO A 47 -11.21 4.72 -13.42
N ASN A 48 -10.02 4.66 -12.84
CA ASN A 48 -9.67 3.68 -11.81
C ASN A 48 -9.18 4.37 -10.54
N PRO A 49 -10.08 5.06 -9.80
CA PRO A 49 -9.64 5.87 -8.65
C PRO A 49 -9.18 5.02 -7.44
N GLY A 50 -9.68 3.79 -7.31
CA GLY A 50 -9.37 2.97 -6.16
C GLY A 50 -10.01 3.49 -4.88
N ILE A 51 -9.50 3.02 -3.75
CA ILE A 51 -9.99 3.43 -2.43
C ILE A 51 -9.18 4.61 -1.93
N LEU A 52 -9.87 5.62 -1.42
CA LEU A 52 -9.22 6.76 -0.78
C LEU A 52 -8.63 6.32 0.56
N GLY A 53 -7.47 6.84 0.90
CA GLY A 53 -6.82 6.53 2.15
C GLY A 53 -6.27 7.74 2.87
N SER A 54 -5.59 7.50 3.97
CA SER A 54 -4.90 8.54 4.73
C SER A 54 -3.57 8.02 5.27
N MET A 55 -2.70 8.96 5.60
CA MET A 55 -1.44 8.67 6.28
C MET A 55 -1.28 9.63 7.45
N SER A 56 -0.90 9.09 8.60
CA SER A 56 -0.65 9.88 9.81
C SER A 56 0.35 9.17 10.71
N GLY A 57 0.77 9.83 11.78
CA GLY A 57 1.69 9.24 12.75
C GLY A 57 1.09 8.05 13.47
N ARG A 58 1.95 7.17 13.97
CA ARG A 58 1.51 5.98 14.67
C ARG A 58 0.74 6.32 15.94
N ARG A 59 -0.27 5.51 16.19
CA ARG A 59 -0.95 5.46 17.48
C ARG A 59 -0.68 4.08 18.06
N GLU A 60 -0.95 3.90 19.32
CA GLU A 60 -0.72 2.62 20.00
C GLU A 60 -2.04 1.98 20.46
N PRO A 61 -2.91 1.60 19.52
CA PRO A 61 -4.19 1.00 19.91
C PRO A 61 -4.03 -0.41 20.48
N VAL A 62 -3.04 -1.14 19.99
CA VAL A 62 -2.83 -2.54 20.39
C VAL A 62 -1.33 -2.79 20.48
N THR A 63 -0.92 -3.50 21.54
CA THR A 63 0.46 -3.99 21.68
C THR A 63 0.43 -5.50 21.60
N GLY A 64 1.53 -6.09 21.15
CA GLY A 64 1.63 -7.53 21.03
C GLY A 64 2.64 -7.94 19.98
N THR A 65 2.70 -9.22 19.72
CA THR A 65 3.61 -9.79 18.74
C THR A 65 2.82 -10.34 17.56
N GLY A 66 3.46 -10.36 16.41
CA GLY A 66 2.84 -10.87 15.20
C GLY A 66 2.03 -9.81 14.48
N MET A 67 1.35 -10.27 13.47
CA MET A 67 0.59 -9.39 12.58
C MET A 67 -0.83 -9.25 13.08
N ILE A 68 -1.21 -8.04 13.46
CA ILE A 68 -2.54 -7.73 13.95
C ILE A 68 -3.12 -6.63 13.06
N GLY A 69 -4.32 -6.86 12.54
CA GLY A 69 -5.01 -5.89 11.69
C GLY A 69 -5.17 -6.38 10.26
N PHE A 70 -5.34 -5.44 9.35
CA PHE A 70 -5.56 -5.74 7.95
C PHE A 70 -4.28 -5.58 7.15
N GLU A 71 -4.18 -6.39 6.10
CA GLU A 71 -3.11 -6.30 5.13
C GLU A 71 -3.72 -5.91 3.80
N CYS A 72 -3.14 -4.91 3.16
CA CYS A 72 -3.63 -4.45 1.86
C CYS A 72 -2.82 -5.08 0.73
N THR A 73 -3.49 -5.36 -0.39
CA THR A 73 -2.83 -5.79 -1.60
C THR A 73 -3.07 -4.74 -2.68
N ILE A 74 -1.99 -4.30 -3.32
CA ILE A 74 -2.04 -3.30 -4.37
C ILE A 74 -2.00 -4.01 -5.72
N ALA A 75 -2.97 -3.71 -6.58
CA ALA A 75 -2.99 -4.24 -7.95
C ALA A 75 -1.96 -3.48 -8.78
N VAL A 76 -1.07 -4.20 -9.45
CA VAL A 76 -0.01 -3.61 -10.25
C VAL A 76 -0.01 -4.22 -11.65
N ASP A 77 0.54 -3.47 -12.61
CA ASP A 77 0.60 -3.93 -14.00
C ASP A 77 1.79 -4.83 -14.27
N ASP A 78 2.90 -4.59 -13.57
CA ASP A 78 4.16 -5.31 -13.79
C ASP A 78 4.83 -5.55 -12.45
N ILE A 79 4.76 -6.79 -11.96
CA ILE A 79 5.26 -7.12 -10.64
C ILE A 79 6.78 -6.93 -10.52
N ASP A 80 7.53 -7.25 -11.58
CA ASP A 80 8.99 -7.10 -11.53
C ASP A 80 9.40 -5.64 -11.44
N GLU A 81 8.72 -4.77 -12.21
CA GLU A 81 8.96 -3.33 -12.15
C GLU A 81 8.57 -2.76 -10.78
N THR A 82 7.46 -3.24 -10.22
CA THR A 82 7.02 -2.83 -8.88
C THR A 82 8.06 -3.17 -7.82
N ILE A 83 8.59 -4.39 -7.87
CA ILE A 83 9.63 -4.82 -6.92
C ILE A 83 10.86 -3.94 -7.06
N ARG A 84 11.30 -3.68 -8.30
CA ARG A 84 12.46 -2.83 -8.56
C ARG A 84 12.27 -1.43 -7.98
N LYS A 85 11.11 -0.83 -8.21
CA LYS A 85 10.80 0.51 -7.70
C LYS A 85 10.72 0.53 -6.18
N ALA A 86 10.07 -0.47 -5.58
CA ALA A 86 9.96 -0.55 -4.13
C ALA A 86 11.33 -0.62 -3.47
N LEU A 87 12.21 -1.46 -3.99
CA LEU A 87 13.57 -1.57 -3.45
C LEU A 87 14.36 -0.28 -3.65
N ALA A 88 14.20 0.37 -4.81
CA ALA A 88 14.89 1.63 -5.09
C ALA A 88 14.44 2.75 -4.16
N HIS A 89 13.24 2.68 -3.62
CA HIS A 89 12.67 3.71 -2.74
C HIS A 89 12.66 3.31 -1.27
N GLY A 90 13.50 2.37 -0.89
CA GLY A 90 13.74 2.06 0.52
C GLY A 90 12.90 0.94 1.10
N GLY A 91 12.10 0.28 0.30
CA GLY A 91 11.34 -0.88 0.75
C GLY A 91 12.21 -2.14 0.79
N ARG A 92 11.66 -3.21 1.35
CA ARG A 92 12.33 -4.50 1.43
C ARG A 92 11.36 -5.60 1.03
N ILE A 93 11.89 -6.73 0.59
CA ILE A 93 11.06 -7.89 0.29
C ILE A 93 10.74 -8.65 1.58
N ALA A 94 9.45 -8.85 1.84
CA ALA A 94 8.97 -9.67 2.95
C ALA A 94 8.78 -11.12 2.50
N MET A 95 8.22 -11.31 1.31
CA MET A 95 8.07 -12.63 0.69
C MET A 95 8.34 -12.47 -0.80
N ALA A 96 9.26 -13.28 -1.33
CA ALA A 96 9.66 -13.24 -2.72
C ALA A 96 8.49 -13.57 -3.65
N LYS A 97 8.65 -13.21 -4.92
CA LYS A 97 7.63 -13.39 -5.95
C LYS A 97 7.10 -14.83 -5.97
N PHE A 98 5.78 -14.95 -6.04
CA PHE A 98 5.08 -16.23 -6.12
C PHE A 98 3.95 -16.13 -7.14
N THR A 99 3.55 -17.28 -7.67
CA THR A 99 2.44 -17.32 -8.63
C THR A 99 1.31 -18.16 -8.04
N ILE A 100 0.10 -17.61 -8.10
CA ILE A 100 -1.12 -18.34 -7.76
C ILE A 100 -1.81 -18.64 -9.08
N PRO A 101 -1.91 -19.91 -9.49
CA PRO A 101 -2.54 -20.24 -10.77
C PRO A 101 -3.93 -19.63 -10.88
N THR A 102 -4.23 -19.09 -12.05
CA THR A 102 -5.49 -18.43 -12.42
C THR A 102 -5.73 -17.09 -11.72
N VAL A 103 -4.90 -16.72 -10.75
CA VAL A 103 -5.05 -15.44 -10.03
C VAL A 103 -4.01 -14.43 -10.51
N GLY A 104 -2.74 -14.74 -10.38
CA GLY A 104 -1.69 -13.83 -10.78
C GLY A 104 -0.36 -14.11 -10.10
N THR A 105 0.55 -13.16 -10.26
CA THR A 105 1.88 -13.22 -9.66
C THR A 105 2.04 -12.05 -8.70
N GLY A 106 2.46 -12.34 -7.49
CA GLY A 106 2.55 -11.32 -6.45
C GLY A 106 3.79 -11.45 -5.59
N CYS A 107 3.88 -10.55 -4.63
CA CYS A 107 4.92 -10.56 -3.61
C CYS A 107 4.42 -9.80 -2.39
N TYR A 108 5.15 -9.93 -1.29
CA TYR A 108 4.92 -9.10 -0.12
C TYR A 108 6.16 -8.27 0.14
N LEU A 109 5.92 -7.01 0.51
CA LEU A 109 6.97 -6.02 0.73
C LEU A 109 6.80 -5.42 2.12
N PHE A 110 7.90 -4.92 2.66
CA PHE A 110 7.85 -3.97 3.77
C PHE A 110 8.07 -2.58 3.18
N ASP A 111 7.23 -1.62 3.60
CA ASP A 111 7.48 -0.23 3.27
C ASP A 111 8.64 0.30 4.13
N THR A 112 8.96 1.58 4.01
CA THR A 112 10.07 2.17 4.79
C THR A 112 9.77 2.22 6.30
N GLU A 113 8.52 2.00 6.69
CA GLU A 113 8.06 2.09 8.07
C GLU A 113 7.84 0.72 8.71
N GLY A 114 8.16 -0.35 7.98
CA GLY A 114 7.95 -1.70 8.46
C GLY A 114 6.52 -2.22 8.32
N ASN A 115 5.67 -1.50 7.60
CA ASN A 115 4.34 -1.99 7.30
C ASN A 115 4.40 -3.04 6.19
N HIS A 116 3.62 -4.09 6.36
CA HIS A 116 3.57 -5.20 5.41
C HIS A 116 2.51 -4.89 4.35
N VAL A 117 2.88 -5.00 3.08
CA VAL A 117 1.97 -4.71 1.97
C VAL A 117 2.16 -5.72 0.87
N GLY A 118 1.05 -6.16 0.30
CA GLY A 118 1.06 -7.07 -0.85
C GLY A 118 0.98 -6.30 -2.17
N ALA A 119 1.55 -6.89 -3.21
CA ALA A 119 1.38 -6.41 -4.57
C ALA A 119 1.05 -7.61 -5.44
N MET A 120 0.11 -7.45 -6.37
CA MET A 120 -0.35 -8.54 -7.22
C MET A 120 -0.56 -8.05 -8.63
N GLN A 121 0.10 -8.71 -9.55
CA GLN A 121 -0.16 -8.58 -10.98
C GLN A 121 -1.19 -9.66 -11.34
N TYR A 122 -2.43 -9.25 -11.47
CA TYR A 122 -3.53 -10.17 -11.72
C TYR A 122 -3.53 -10.62 -13.18
N GLU A 123 -3.95 -11.86 -13.41
CA GLU A 123 -4.12 -12.35 -14.77
C GLU A 123 -5.35 -11.72 -15.42
N THR A 124 -6.35 -11.41 -14.59
CA THR A 124 -7.57 -10.73 -15.03
C THR A 124 -7.86 -9.61 -14.03
N THR A 125 -8.74 -8.67 -14.42
CA THR A 125 -9.13 -7.59 -13.51
C THR A 125 -9.81 -8.17 -12.26
N PRO A 126 -9.30 -7.88 -11.06
CA PRO A 126 -9.91 -8.38 -9.84
C PRO A 126 -11.22 -7.66 -9.54
N HIS A 127 -12.21 -8.40 -9.06
CA HIS A 127 -13.45 -7.83 -8.50
C HIS A 127 -14.19 -6.88 -9.41
N THR A 128 -14.46 -7.31 -10.60
CA THR A 128 -15.32 -6.54 -11.51
C THR A 128 -16.77 -6.92 -11.32
#